data_c216fcd97d10e900fbb11b9a2d54e80b
#
_entry.id   c216fcd97d10e900fbb11b9a2d54e80b
#
_cell.length_a   1.000
_cell.length_b   1.000
_cell.length_c   1.000
_cell.angle_alpha   90.00
_cell.angle_beta   90.00
_cell.angle_gamma   90.00
#
_symmetry.space_group_name_H-M   'P 1'
#
loop_
_entity.id
_entity.type
_entity.pdbx_description
1 polymer ?
#
loop_
_entity_poly.entity_id
_entity_poly.type
_entity_poly.pdbx_seq_one_letter_code
_entity_poly.pdbx_strand_id
1 'polypeptide(L)'
;MGCALPSGLCPDIYTGTRPPSFPYVESKLSVSARILGVLRRPRPTLQEVASHPRWAPLLVTLTLVTAAAGAAVSATDVGQLALVDQWERTALAFGQTVDDTRYADLLAWSRLGPVVAAGNALLAGPGLALVVSLVVFVWLRRGAAAAKAGAPGTGGVSYSQVLAVVVHAGVVLAVGRLVAAPLVYARETTASATTVGAWFPSLDEASPAARFLGAIDLFTLWWAVVLGIGVAVLSGRRARTCAVWIVSVYVGLALVAAAVMASAA
;
A
#
# COMPACT_ATOMS: atom_id res chain seq x y z
N MET A 1 -40.28 -25.75 -61.80
CA MET A 1 -39.27 -26.80 -61.73
C MET A 1 -38.75 -26.85 -60.29
N GLY A 2 -39.31 -27.77 -59.47
CA GLY A 2 -38.94 -27.94 -58.11
C GLY A 2 -37.76 -28.92 -58.01
N CYS A 3 -36.81 -28.60 -57.15
CA CYS A 3 -35.80 -29.57 -56.66
C CYS A 3 -36.07 -29.79 -55.18
N ALA A 4 -36.72 -30.94 -54.89
CA ALA A 4 -36.77 -31.51 -53.58
C ALA A 4 -35.44 -32.19 -53.27
N LEU A 5 -34.79 -31.81 -52.14
CA LEU A 5 -33.66 -32.55 -51.60
C LEU A 5 -34.19 -33.53 -50.51
N PRO A 6 -33.75 -34.79 -50.50
CA PRO A 6 -34.21 -35.80 -49.54
C PRO A 6 -33.68 -35.56 -48.15
N SER A 7 -34.56 -35.58 -47.20
CA SER A 7 -34.32 -35.68 -45.76
C SER A 7 -33.67 -37.01 -45.40
N GLY A 8 -32.48 -37.02 -44.84
CA GLY A 8 -31.91 -38.18 -44.18
C GLY A 8 -30.45 -38.33 -44.51
N LEU A 9 -29.61 -37.83 -43.62
CA LEU A 9 -28.27 -38.33 -43.25
C LEU A 9 -27.50 -37.23 -42.53
N CYS A 10 -27.94 -36.85 -41.32
CA CYS A 10 -27.02 -36.34 -40.33
C CYS A 10 -26.62 -37.51 -39.42
N PRO A 11 -25.42 -38.00 -39.49
CA PRO A 11 -24.95 -38.89 -38.45
C PRO A 11 -24.74 -38.11 -37.16
N ASP A 12 -25.50 -38.51 -36.11
CA ASP A 12 -25.29 -38.12 -34.74
C ASP A 12 -23.84 -38.44 -34.28
N ILE A 13 -22.91 -37.56 -34.54
CA ILE A 13 -21.53 -37.63 -34.00
C ILE A 13 -21.42 -36.67 -32.79
N TYR A 14 -22.44 -36.69 -31.96
CA TYR A 14 -22.32 -36.17 -30.59
C TYR A 14 -22.53 -37.32 -29.60
N THR A 15 -21.71 -38.38 -29.72
CA THR A 15 -21.56 -39.33 -28.63
C THR A 15 -20.82 -38.59 -27.52
N GLY A 16 -21.61 -38.26 -26.49
CA GLY A 16 -21.21 -37.57 -25.29
C GLY A 16 -19.99 -38.10 -24.57
N THR A 17 -18.81 -37.71 -25.02
CA THR A 17 -17.67 -37.60 -24.12
C THR A 17 -17.74 -36.23 -23.48
N ARG A 18 -18.28 -36.16 -22.24
CA ARG A 18 -18.05 -34.99 -21.37
C ARG A 18 -16.59 -34.64 -21.48
N PRO A 19 -16.22 -33.36 -21.76
CA PRO A 19 -14.83 -32.97 -21.67
C PRO A 19 -14.31 -33.41 -20.30
N PRO A 20 -13.10 -33.93 -20.20
CA PRO A 20 -12.54 -34.32 -18.93
C PRO A 20 -12.74 -33.18 -17.97
N SER A 21 -13.49 -33.43 -16.88
CA SER A 21 -13.59 -32.51 -15.76
C SER A 21 -12.19 -32.45 -15.16
N PHE A 22 -11.37 -31.51 -15.64
CA PHE A 22 -10.16 -31.18 -14.93
C PHE A 22 -10.60 -30.83 -13.51
N PRO A 23 -10.07 -31.48 -12.48
CA PRO A 23 -10.36 -31.10 -11.12
C PRO A 23 -10.01 -29.60 -11.04
N TYR A 24 -11.02 -28.80 -10.78
CA TYR A 24 -10.84 -27.37 -10.49
C TYR A 24 -10.01 -27.34 -9.20
N VAL A 25 -8.69 -27.34 -9.35
CA VAL A 25 -7.78 -27.12 -8.25
C VAL A 25 -8.03 -25.68 -7.84
N GLU A 26 -8.93 -25.53 -6.89
CA GLU A 26 -9.11 -24.29 -6.15
C GLU A 26 -7.75 -24.02 -5.46
N SER A 27 -6.84 -23.41 -6.20
CA SER A 27 -5.54 -23.01 -5.66
C SER A 27 -5.81 -21.87 -4.67
N LYS A 28 -6.24 -22.25 -3.46
CA LYS A 28 -6.27 -21.35 -2.31
C LYS A 28 -4.82 -21.00 -2.01
N LEU A 29 -4.28 -20.02 -2.75
CA LEU A 29 -2.97 -19.51 -2.41
C LEU A 29 -3.00 -19.12 -0.92
N SER A 30 -2.10 -19.70 -0.16
CA SER A 30 -1.90 -19.36 1.25
C SER A 30 -1.57 -17.87 1.38
N VAL A 31 -1.78 -17.28 2.55
CA VAL A 31 -1.44 -15.87 2.80
C VAL A 31 0.03 -15.59 2.48
N SER A 32 0.93 -16.51 2.85
CA SER A 32 2.35 -16.41 2.56
C SER A 32 2.66 -16.42 1.06
N ALA A 33 1.99 -17.28 0.28
CA ALA A 33 2.16 -17.33 -1.17
C ALA A 33 1.68 -16.02 -1.84
N ARG A 34 0.61 -15.39 -1.33
CA ARG A 34 0.13 -14.09 -1.80
C ARG A 34 1.10 -12.96 -1.47
N ILE A 35 1.65 -12.94 -0.24
CA ILE A 35 2.69 -11.98 0.17
C ILE A 35 3.88 -12.05 -0.80
N LEU A 36 4.43 -13.25 -0.99
CA LEU A 36 5.57 -13.46 -1.88
C LEU A 36 5.22 -13.13 -3.34
N GLY A 37 4.02 -13.47 -3.76
CA GLY A 37 3.49 -13.18 -5.09
C GLY A 37 3.44 -11.67 -5.38
N VAL A 38 2.95 -10.86 -4.45
CA VAL A 38 2.91 -9.39 -4.59
C VAL A 38 4.31 -8.79 -4.76
N LEU A 39 5.31 -9.32 -4.04
CA LEU A 39 6.67 -8.81 -4.10
C LEU A 39 7.41 -9.22 -5.38
N ARG A 40 7.18 -10.45 -5.89
CA ARG A 40 7.92 -11.00 -7.04
C ARG A 40 7.17 -10.86 -8.37
N ARG A 41 5.85 -11.03 -8.35
CA ARG A 41 4.98 -11.04 -9.54
C ARG A 41 3.67 -10.32 -9.27
N PRO A 42 3.70 -8.96 -9.08
CA PRO A 42 2.55 -8.21 -8.60
C PRO A 42 1.33 -8.34 -9.51
N ARG A 43 1.52 -8.28 -10.85
CA ARG A 43 0.39 -8.27 -11.78
C ARG A 43 -0.46 -9.55 -11.74
N PRO A 44 0.09 -10.78 -11.92
CA PRO A 44 -0.72 -11.99 -11.86
C PRO A 44 -1.33 -12.22 -10.47
N THR A 45 -0.60 -11.90 -9.40
CA THR A 45 -1.13 -12.01 -8.03
C THR A 45 -2.31 -11.07 -7.79
N LEU A 46 -2.23 -9.82 -8.24
CA LEU A 46 -3.31 -8.86 -8.08
C LEU A 46 -4.51 -9.16 -8.99
N GLN A 47 -4.31 -9.85 -10.13
CA GLN A 47 -5.40 -10.39 -10.95
C GLN A 47 -6.18 -11.47 -10.21
N GLU A 48 -5.48 -12.40 -9.55
CA GLU A 48 -6.12 -13.43 -8.72
C GLU A 48 -6.84 -12.82 -7.51
N VAL A 49 -6.21 -11.84 -6.85
CA VAL A 49 -6.84 -11.11 -5.73
C VAL A 49 -8.09 -10.37 -6.16
N ALA A 50 -8.12 -9.77 -7.33
CA ALA A 50 -9.28 -9.07 -7.87
C ALA A 50 -10.43 -10.03 -8.20
N SER A 51 -10.13 -11.25 -8.65
CA SER A 51 -11.14 -12.28 -8.93
C SER A 51 -11.71 -12.94 -7.66
N HIS A 52 -10.90 -13.04 -6.60
CA HIS A 52 -11.26 -13.64 -5.31
C HIS A 52 -10.88 -12.71 -4.16
N PRO A 53 -11.67 -11.65 -3.87
CA PRO A 53 -11.29 -10.58 -2.95
C PRO A 53 -11.36 -11.02 -1.47
N ARG A 54 -10.30 -11.64 -0.97
CA ARG A 54 -10.12 -12.03 0.44
C ARG A 54 -9.09 -11.10 1.09
N TRP A 55 -9.53 -9.95 1.56
CA TRP A 55 -8.66 -8.92 2.13
C TRP A 55 -8.44 -9.04 3.65
N ALA A 56 -9.45 -9.51 4.40
CA ALA A 56 -9.45 -9.44 5.85
C ALA A 56 -8.30 -10.23 6.55
N PRO A 57 -8.01 -11.51 6.19
CA PRO A 57 -6.93 -12.23 6.83
C PRO A 57 -5.58 -11.54 6.65
N LEU A 58 -5.31 -11.03 5.44
CA LEU A 58 -4.06 -10.34 5.16
C LEU A 58 -3.98 -9.00 5.90
N LEU A 59 -5.07 -8.21 5.93
CA LEU A 59 -5.10 -6.95 6.66
C LEU A 59 -4.78 -7.17 8.15
N VAL A 60 -5.42 -8.16 8.77
CA VAL A 60 -5.16 -8.51 10.18
C VAL A 60 -3.70 -8.91 10.37
N THR A 61 -3.17 -9.79 9.51
CA THR A 61 -1.77 -10.23 9.59
C THR A 61 -0.80 -9.05 9.49
N LEU A 62 -0.97 -8.18 8.48
CA LEU A 62 -0.10 -7.02 8.29
C LEU A 62 -0.18 -6.05 9.48
N THR A 63 -1.39 -5.80 9.97
CA THR A 63 -1.61 -4.91 11.14
C THR A 63 -0.93 -5.47 12.39
N LEU A 64 -1.09 -6.76 12.68
CA LEU A 64 -0.47 -7.39 13.85
C LEU A 64 1.06 -7.41 13.74
N VAL A 65 1.60 -7.74 12.58
CA VAL A 65 3.05 -7.78 12.35
C VAL A 65 3.66 -6.38 12.48
N THR A 66 3.04 -5.36 11.91
CA THR A 66 3.54 -3.97 12.02
C THR A 66 3.37 -3.40 13.42
N ALA A 67 2.29 -3.75 14.12
CA ALA A 67 2.08 -3.38 15.52
C ALA A 67 3.13 -4.02 16.44
N ALA A 68 3.39 -5.31 16.27
CA ALA A 68 4.40 -6.03 17.04
C ALA A 68 5.82 -5.48 16.80
N ALA A 69 6.17 -5.22 15.53
CA ALA A 69 7.47 -4.65 15.18
C ALA A 69 7.65 -3.24 15.77
N GLY A 70 6.65 -2.37 15.65
CA GLY A 70 6.68 -1.02 16.21
C GLY A 70 6.77 -1.04 17.75
N ALA A 71 5.96 -1.87 18.40
CA ALA A 71 5.98 -2.02 19.84
C ALA A 71 7.32 -2.57 20.36
N ALA A 72 7.90 -3.56 19.66
CA ALA A 72 9.19 -4.14 20.03
C ALA A 72 10.33 -3.11 19.99
N VAL A 73 10.41 -2.28 18.96
CA VAL A 73 11.40 -1.21 18.85
C VAL A 73 11.18 -0.17 19.95
N SER A 74 9.95 0.31 20.14
CA SER A 74 9.62 1.33 21.14
C SER A 74 9.72 0.85 22.59
N ALA A 75 9.84 -0.47 22.82
CA ALA A 75 10.07 -1.03 24.14
C ALA A 75 11.55 -0.96 24.58
N THR A 76 12.46 -0.69 23.64
CA THR A 76 13.89 -0.54 23.94
C THR A 76 14.23 0.89 24.34
N ASP A 77 15.28 1.08 25.16
CA ASP A 77 15.77 2.42 25.53
C ASP A 77 16.15 3.25 24.31
N VAL A 78 16.79 2.60 23.32
CA VAL A 78 17.15 3.23 22.04
C VAL A 78 15.89 3.72 21.29
N GLY A 79 14.84 2.90 21.23
CA GLY A 79 13.59 3.26 20.58
C GLY A 79 12.83 4.39 21.29
N GLN A 80 12.89 4.42 22.62
CA GLN A 80 12.31 5.50 23.44
C GLN A 80 13.04 6.82 23.23
N LEU A 81 14.36 6.82 23.26
CA LEU A 81 15.18 8.02 22.98
C LEU A 81 14.98 8.51 21.54
N ALA A 82 14.98 7.62 20.58
CA ALA A 82 14.71 7.96 19.19
C ALA A 82 13.31 8.56 18.97
N LEU A 83 12.31 8.13 19.78
CA LEU A 83 10.96 8.68 19.76
C LEU A 83 10.94 10.10 20.33
N VAL A 84 11.64 10.35 21.45
CA VAL A 84 11.78 11.69 22.04
C VAL A 84 12.43 12.65 21.05
N ASP A 85 13.54 12.24 20.43
CA ASP A 85 14.24 13.00 19.40
C ASP A 85 13.31 13.34 18.19
N GLN A 86 12.48 12.40 17.79
CA GLN A 86 11.48 12.65 16.73
C GLN A 86 10.46 13.72 17.16
N TRP A 87 9.96 13.64 18.38
CA TRP A 87 8.97 14.61 18.90
C TRP A 87 9.59 15.99 19.05
N GLU A 88 10.82 16.07 19.56
CA GLU A 88 11.58 17.32 19.66
C GLU A 88 11.78 17.96 18.28
N ARG A 89 12.28 17.22 17.29
CA ARG A 89 12.42 17.73 15.91
C ARG A 89 11.08 18.18 15.32
N THR A 90 10.01 17.46 15.62
CA THR A 90 8.67 17.83 15.14
C THR A 90 8.24 19.15 15.78
N ALA A 91 8.43 19.34 17.10
CA ALA A 91 8.11 20.57 17.80
C ALA A 91 8.91 21.77 17.22
N LEU A 92 10.21 21.59 17.04
CA LEU A 92 11.10 22.59 16.43
C LEU A 92 10.69 22.94 14.99
N ALA A 93 10.27 21.96 14.19
CA ALA A 93 9.79 22.17 12.82
C ALA A 93 8.51 23.03 12.76
N PHE A 94 7.72 23.04 13.84
CA PHE A 94 6.55 23.90 14.00
C PHE A 94 6.83 25.19 14.82
N GLY A 95 8.11 25.55 14.98
CA GLY A 95 8.51 26.78 15.69
C GLY A 95 8.28 26.74 17.21
N GLN A 96 8.09 25.55 17.79
CA GLN A 96 7.97 25.38 19.24
C GLN A 96 9.35 25.18 19.87
N THR A 97 9.58 25.79 21.03
CA THR A 97 10.78 25.55 21.84
C THR A 97 10.54 24.37 22.79
N VAL A 98 11.54 23.53 22.94
CA VAL A 98 11.56 22.42 23.90
C VAL A 98 12.52 22.80 25.01
N ASP A 99 12.00 23.18 26.19
CA ASP A 99 12.75 23.42 27.41
C ASP A 99 12.98 22.12 28.20
N ASP A 100 13.78 22.17 29.24
CA ASP A 100 14.11 21.02 30.07
C ASP A 100 12.89 20.34 30.67
N THR A 101 11.87 21.13 31.04
CA THR A 101 10.60 20.61 31.61
C THR A 101 9.84 19.81 30.56
N ARG A 102 9.72 20.37 29.37
CA ARG A 102 9.04 19.69 28.26
C ARG A 102 9.80 18.47 27.78
N TYR A 103 11.14 18.51 27.78
CA TYR A 103 11.97 17.35 27.48
C TYR A 103 11.77 16.22 28.49
N ALA A 104 11.69 16.54 29.80
CA ALA A 104 11.40 15.55 30.84
C ALA A 104 10.01 14.93 30.66
N ASP A 105 9.01 15.72 30.27
CA ASP A 105 7.67 15.21 29.92
C ASP A 105 7.71 14.27 28.71
N LEU A 106 8.42 14.62 27.63
CA LEU A 106 8.56 13.76 26.48
C LEU A 106 9.22 12.43 26.85
N LEU A 107 10.22 12.47 27.74
CA LEU A 107 10.89 11.27 28.24
C LEU A 107 9.93 10.38 29.08
N ALA A 108 9.08 10.99 29.89
CA ALA A 108 8.06 10.26 30.64
C ALA A 108 7.01 9.62 29.70
N TRP A 109 6.58 10.33 28.67
CA TRP A 109 5.64 9.82 27.68
C TRP A 109 6.24 8.73 26.77
N SER A 110 7.55 8.73 26.52
CA SER A 110 8.22 7.73 25.68
C SER A 110 8.08 6.29 26.23
N ARG A 111 7.88 6.15 27.54
CA ARG A 111 7.59 4.85 28.17
C ARG A 111 6.28 4.20 27.68
N LEU A 112 5.33 5.02 27.20
CA LEU A 112 4.11 4.54 26.57
C LEU A 112 4.31 4.25 25.06
N GLY A 113 5.53 4.44 24.54
CA GLY A 113 5.88 4.22 23.14
C GLY A 113 5.37 2.90 22.57
N PRO A 114 5.52 1.75 23.23
CA PRO A 114 5.00 0.47 22.74
C PRO A 114 3.49 0.47 22.53
N VAL A 115 2.73 1.04 23.48
CA VAL A 115 1.26 1.12 23.40
C VAL A 115 0.83 2.07 22.28
N VAL A 116 1.50 3.23 22.20
CA VAL A 116 1.24 4.23 21.14
C VAL A 116 1.58 3.66 19.77
N ALA A 117 2.72 2.98 19.62
CA ALA A 117 3.12 2.35 18.35
C ALA A 117 2.13 1.26 17.92
N ALA A 118 1.71 0.39 18.85
CA ALA A 118 0.72 -0.64 18.57
C ALA A 118 -0.65 -0.03 18.23
N GLY A 119 -1.12 0.94 19.01
CA GLY A 119 -2.39 1.64 18.77
C GLY A 119 -2.41 2.36 17.42
N ASN A 120 -1.32 3.06 17.08
CA ASN A 120 -1.17 3.70 15.79
C ASN A 120 -1.20 2.69 14.63
N ALA A 121 -0.51 1.55 14.74
CA ALA A 121 -0.54 0.52 13.71
C ALA A 121 -1.94 -0.10 13.55
N LEU A 122 -2.66 -0.30 14.66
CA LEU A 122 -4.03 -0.84 14.66
C LEU A 122 -5.05 0.11 14.02
N LEU A 123 -4.84 1.41 14.10
CA LEU A 123 -5.76 2.43 13.58
C LEU A 123 -5.32 2.96 12.22
N ALA A 124 -4.07 3.39 12.10
CA ALA A 124 -3.58 4.06 10.90
C ALA A 124 -3.47 3.12 9.69
N GLY A 125 -3.03 1.87 9.89
CA GLY A 125 -2.91 0.89 8.81
C GLY A 125 -4.25 0.59 8.14
N PRO A 126 -5.24 0.07 8.87
CA PRO A 126 -6.59 -0.16 8.34
C PRO A 126 -7.28 1.12 7.87
N GLY A 127 -7.13 2.23 8.61
CA GLY A 127 -7.69 3.52 8.24
C GLY A 127 -7.17 4.00 6.88
N LEU A 128 -5.85 3.95 6.67
CA LEU A 128 -5.23 4.28 5.39
C LEU A 128 -5.73 3.37 4.26
N ALA A 129 -5.82 2.05 4.51
CA ALA A 129 -6.33 1.11 3.53
C ALA A 129 -7.77 1.43 3.11
N LEU A 130 -8.63 1.80 4.07
CA LEU A 130 -10.02 2.18 3.79
C LEU A 130 -10.11 3.49 3.01
N VAL A 131 -9.36 4.53 3.42
CA VAL A 131 -9.36 5.84 2.75
C VAL A 131 -8.83 5.73 1.32
N VAL A 132 -7.67 5.07 1.13
CA VAL A 132 -7.10 4.86 -0.20
C VAL A 132 -8.04 4.03 -1.08
N SER A 133 -8.67 2.99 -0.52
CA SER A 133 -9.65 2.17 -1.26
C SER A 133 -10.86 2.98 -1.68
N LEU A 134 -11.36 3.87 -0.82
CA LEU A 134 -12.48 4.75 -1.13
C LEU A 134 -12.13 5.72 -2.26
N VAL A 135 -10.97 6.37 -2.17
CA VAL A 135 -10.49 7.32 -3.20
C VAL A 135 -10.34 6.61 -4.56
N VAL A 136 -9.68 5.45 -4.58
CA VAL A 136 -9.50 4.66 -5.80
C VAL A 136 -10.85 4.19 -6.36
N PHE A 137 -11.76 3.73 -5.49
CA PHE A 137 -13.09 3.28 -5.90
C PHE A 137 -13.92 4.40 -6.53
N VAL A 138 -13.95 5.57 -5.90
CA VAL A 138 -14.66 6.75 -6.44
C VAL A 138 -14.06 7.18 -7.77
N TRP A 139 -12.73 7.19 -7.88
CA TRP A 139 -12.04 7.52 -9.12
C TRP A 139 -12.36 6.54 -10.25
N LEU A 140 -12.35 5.22 -9.98
CA LEU A 140 -12.71 4.19 -10.95
C LEU A 140 -14.17 4.32 -11.41
N ARG A 141 -15.10 4.58 -10.48
CA ARG A 141 -16.52 4.78 -10.80
C ARG A 141 -16.76 6.01 -11.68
N ARG A 142 -16.12 7.12 -11.37
CA ARG A 142 -16.22 8.34 -12.20
C ARG A 142 -15.64 8.11 -13.59
N GLY A 143 -14.53 7.40 -13.70
CA GLY A 143 -13.93 7.04 -14.98
C GLY A 143 -14.82 6.11 -15.83
N ALA A 144 -15.50 5.15 -15.19
CA ALA A 144 -16.43 4.26 -15.87
C ALA A 144 -17.71 4.98 -16.34
N ALA A 145 -18.21 5.94 -15.57
CA ALA A 145 -19.37 6.76 -15.96
C ALA A 145 -19.06 7.70 -17.14
N ALA A 146 -17.83 8.18 -17.24
CA ALA A 146 -17.36 9.03 -18.34
C ALA A 146 -17.07 8.24 -19.63
N ALA A 147 -16.72 6.95 -19.53
CA ALA A 147 -16.64 6.05 -20.66
C ALA A 147 -18.06 5.69 -21.10
N LYS A 148 -18.47 6.17 -22.29
CA LYS A 148 -19.83 5.97 -22.87
C LYS A 148 -20.38 4.58 -22.53
N ALA A 149 -21.60 4.53 -21.96
CA ALA A 149 -22.37 3.33 -21.73
C ALA A 149 -22.42 2.47 -23.00
N GLY A 150 -21.72 1.34 -23.03
CA GLY A 150 -21.69 0.44 -24.19
C GLY A 150 -20.39 -0.31 -24.44
N ALA A 151 -19.32 -0.05 -23.69
CA ALA A 151 -18.10 -0.86 -23.82
C ALA A 151 -18.34 -2.24 -23.16
N PRO A 152 -18.26 -3.38 -23.91
CA PRO A 152 -18.38 -4.71 -23.31
C PRO A 152 -17.23 -4.92 -22.33
N GLY A 153 -17.55 -5.23 -21.07
CA GLY A 153 -16.57 -5.54 -20.02
C GLY A 153 -16.55 -4.61 -18.80
N THR A 154 -17.40 -3.59 -18.73
CA THR A 154 -17.56 -2.76 -17.53
C THR A 154 -18.55 -3.38 -16.53
N GLY A 155 -18.35 -4.64 -16.18
CA GLY A 155 -18.90 -5.17 -14.93
C GLY A 155 -18.32 -4.30 -13.80
N GLY A 156 -19.22 -3.54 -13.10
CA GLY A 156 -18.80 -2.52 -12.16
C GLY A 156 -17.86 -3.08 -11.10
N VAL A 157 -16.65 -2.49 -10.98
CA VAL A 157 -15.67 -2.83 -9.94
C VAL A 157 -16.34 -2.68 -8.58
N SER A 158 -16.28 -3.73 -7.75
CA SER A 158 -16.80 -3.68 -6.39
C SER A 158 -15.78 -3.05 -5.42
N TYR A 159 -16.30 -2.42 -4.35
CA TYR A 159 -15.43 -1.86 -3.30
C TYR A 159 -14.54 -2.93 -2.67
N SER A 160 -15.06 -4.15 -2.47
CA SER A 160 -14.30 -5.29 -1.93
C SER A 160 -13.10 -5.68 -2.80
N GLN A 161 -13.22 -5.58 -4.12
CA GLN A 161 -12.10 -5.82 -5.05
C GLN A 161 -11.02 -4.73 -4.90
N VAL A 162 -11.44 -3.47 -4.81
CA VAL A 162 -10.50 -2.35 -4.61
C VAL A 162 -9.79 -2.49 -3.27
N LEU A 163 -10.53 -2.75 -2.19
CA LEU A 163 -9.97 -2.95 -0.85
C LEU A 163 -8.99 -4.13 -0.83
N ALA A 164 -9.33 -5.25 -1.48
CA ALA A 164 -8.43 -6.38 -1.58
C ALA A 164 -7.11 -6.03 -2.29
N VAL A 165 -7.17 -5.28 -3.38
CA VAL A 165 -5.99 -4.81 -4.11
C VAL A 165 -5.14 -3.87 -3.25
N VAL A 166 -5.76 -2.89 -2.57
CA VAL A 166 -5.06 -1.93 -1.71
C VAL A 166 -4.37 -2.64 -0.53
N VAL A 167 -5.08 -3.55 0.14
CA VAL A 167 -4.51 -4.33 1.26
C VAL A 167 -3.34 -5.20 0.80
N HIS A 168 -3.43 -5.86 -0.36
CA HIS A 168 -2.34 -6.67 -0.88
C HIS A 168 -1.15 -5.79 -1.32
N ALA A 169 -1.38 -4.63 -1.92
CA ALA A 169 -0.31 -3.66 -2.17
C ALA A 169 0.37 -3.21 -0.86
N GLY A 170 -0.37 -3.09 0.24
CA GLY A 170 0.11 -2.74 1.58
C GLY A 170 1.19 -3.68 2.15
N VAL A 171 1.35 -4.89 1.59
CA VAL A 171 2.47 -5.80 1.92
C VAL A 171 3.81 -5.08 1.77
N VAL A 172 3.97 -4.24 0.76
CA VAL A 172 5.23 -3.50 0.53
C VAL A 172 5.52 -2.54 1.68
N LEU A 173 4.50 -1.84 2.20
CA LEU A 173 4.65 -0.95 3.34
C LEU A 173 5.00 -1.70 4.62
N ALA A 174 4.39 -2.87 4.84
CA ALA A 174 4.72 -3.72 5.98
C ALA A 174 6.16 -4.22 5.92
N VAL A 175 6.65 -4.64 4.73
CA VAL A 175 8.06 -4.99 4.53
C VAL A 175 8.96 -3.79 4.83
N GLY A 176 8.60 -2.59 4.36
CA GLY A 176 9.34 -1.36 4.68
C GLY A 176 9.46 -1.12 6.19
N ARG A 177 8.37 -1.32 6.95
CA ARG A 177 8.38 -1.20 8.41
C ARG A 177 9.29 -2.24 9.08
N LEU A 178 9.25 -3.48 8.62
CA LEU A 178 10.12 -4.55 9.14
C LEU A 178 11.61 -4.30 8.84
N VAL A 179 11.93 -3.74 7.67
CA VAL A 179 13.30 -3.35 7.31
C VAL A 179 13.75 -2.12 8.10
N ALA A 180 12.86 -1.16 8.33
CA ALA A 180 13.18 0.05 9.09
C ALA A 180 13.46 -0.25 10.58
N ALA A 181 12.76 -1.23 11.19
CA ALA A 181 12.88 -1.54 12.61
C ALA A 181 14.34 -1.79 13.09
N PRO A 182 15.13 -2.70 12.49
CA PRO A 182 16.52 -2.88 12.87
C PRO A 182 17.42 -1.67 12.54
N LEU A 183 17.05 -0.88 11.52
CA LEU A 183 17.80 0.31 11.14
C LEU A 183 17.62 1.46 12.15
N VAL A 184 16.42 1.62 12.70
CA VAL A 184 16.14 2.55 13.79
C VAL A 184 17.01 2.20 15.00
N TYR A 185 17.08 0.92 15.36
CA TYR A 185 17.89 0.45 16.45
C TYR A 185 19.40 0.68 16.21
N ALA A 186 19.89 0.36 15.00
CA ALA A 186 21.31 0.48 14.66
C ALA A 186 21.78 1.93 14.49
N ARG A 187 20.88 2.86 14.15
CA ARG A 187 21.19 4.28 13.94
C ARG A 187 20.78 5.17 15.10
N GLU A 188 20.14 4.61 16.11
CA GLU A 188 19.63 5.34 17.29
C GLU A 188 18.73 6.53 16.91
N THR A 189 18.03 6.44 15.76
CA THR A 189 17.16 7.51 15.25
C THR A 189 15.96 6.93 14.55
N THR A 190 14.81 7.59 14.71
CA THR A 190 13.58 7.27 13.95
C THR A 190 13.59 7.89 12.55
N ALA A 191 14.57 8.73 12.21
CA ALA A 191 14.74 9.23 10.86
C ALA A 191 14.84 8.05 9.90
N SER A 192 13.89 7.94 8.97
CA SER A 192 13.77 6.75 8.13
C SER A 192 15.00 6.61 7.23
N ALA A 193 15.77 5.55 7.44
CA ALA A 193 16.89 5.19 6.59
C ALA A 193 16.46 4.82 5.15
N THR A 194 15.18 4.66 4.92
CA THR A 194 14.58 4.27 3.64
C THR A 194 14.11 5.47 2.82
N THR A 195 14.23 6.70 3.35
CA THR A 195 13.94 7.92 2.58
C THR A 195 15.08 8.27 1.64
N VAL A 196 14.74 8.94 0.54
CA VAL A 196 15.74 9.44 -0.42
C VAL A 196 16.68 10.44 0.25
N GLY A 197 16.20 11.24 1.20
CA GLY A 197 17.02 12.18 1.98
C GLY A 197 18.16 11.52 2.74
N ALA A 198 17.99 10.29 3.22
CA ALA A 198 19.02 9.55 3.95
C ALA A 198 20.29 9.23 3.11
N TRP A 199 20.21 9.36 1.79
CA TRP A 199 21.33 9.15 0.85
C TRP A 199 22.15 10.41 0.59
N PHE A 200 21.69 11.56 1.11
CA PHE A 200 22.34 12.86 0.94
C PHE A 200 22.67 13.50 2.30
N PRO A 201 23.58 12.92 3.10
CA PRO A 201 23.89 13.40 4.44
C PRO A 201 24.56 14.79 4.47
N SER A 202 25.02 15.29 3.34
CA SER A 202 25.61 16.64 3.20
C SER A 202 24.59 17.75 3.01
N LEU A 203 23.29 17.42 2.84
CA LEU A 203 22.24 18.41 2.74
C LEU A 203 21.90 18.96 4.13
N ASP A 204 21.83 20.28 4.23
CA ASP A 204 21.29 20.93 5.42
C ASP A 204 19.85 20.48 5.66
N GLU A 205 19.60 19.89 6.83
CA GLU A 205 18.27 19.36 7.23
C GLU A 205 17.18 20.45 7.22
N ALA A 206 17.54 21.72 7.44
CA ALA A 206 16.63 22.84 7.38
C ALA A 206 16.24 23.22 5.93
N SER A 207 17.02 22.77 4.93
CA SER A 207 16.75 23.12 3.54
C SER A 207 15.45 22.53 3.01
N PRO A 208 14.70 23.26 2.13
CA PRO A 208 13.50 22.73 1.48
C PRO A 208 13.75 21.43 0.69
N ALA A 209 14.97 21.30 0.13
CA ALA A 209 15.37 20.11 -0.61
C ALA A 209 15.50 18.89 0.31
N ALA A 210 16.12 19.03 1.48
CA ALA A 210 16.25 17.96 2.47
C ALA A 210 14.85 17.51 2.98
N ARG A 211 13.96 18.47 3.28
CA ARG A 211 12.59 18.20 3.69
C ARG A 211 11.81 17.43 2.61
N PHE A 212 11.94 17.83 1.36
CA PHE A 212 11.29 17.14 0.23
C PHE A 212 11.84 15.73 0.03
N LEU A 213 13.17 15.56 0.00
CA LEU A 213 13.80 14.24 -0.16
C LEU A 213 13.54 13.34 1.04
N GLY A 214 13.44 13.92 2.25
CA GLY A 214 13.05 13.21 3.47
C GLY A 214 11.60 12.73 3.46
N ALA A 215 10.71 13.39 2.71
CA ALA A 215 9.31 12.96 2.55
C ALA A 215 9.14 11.82 1.53
N ILE A 216 10.15 11.53 0.70
CA ILE A 216 10.10 10.46 -0.31
C ILE A 216 10.73 9.19 0.26
N ASP A 217 9.89 8.21 0.57
CA ASP A 217 10.30 6.88 1.04
C ASP A 217 10.27 5.85 -0.09
N LEU A 218 11.31 5.02 -0.20
CA LEU A 218 11.47 4.03 -1.26
C LEU A 218 10.38 2.95 -1.23
N PHE A 219 9.96 2.51 -0.04
CA PHE A 219 8.90 1.51 0.08
C PHE A 219 7.55 2.10 -0.27
N THR A 220 7.33 3.38 0.04
CA THR A 220 6.10 4.08 -0.36
C THR A 220 6.06 4.30 -1.88
N LEU A 221 7.19 4.61 -2.52
CA LEU A 221 7.28 4.62 -3.99
C LEU A 221 6.98 3.25 -4.60
N TRP A 222 7.58 2.19 -4.06
CA TRP A 222 7.31 0.84 -4.52
C TRP A 222 5.85 0.45 -4.32
N TRP A 223 5.27 0.76 -3.14
CA TRP A 223 3.84 0.58 -2.89
C TRP A 223 2.97 1.32 -3.91
N ALA A 224 3.29 2.57 -4.24
CA ALA A 224 2.57 3.36 -5.23
C ALA A 224 2.60 2.71 -6.63
N VAL A 225 3.74 2.14 -7.02
CA VAL A 225 3.87 1.38 -8.28
C VAL A 225 3.02 0.11 -8.25
N VAL A 226 3.09 -0.69 -7.17
CA VAL A 226 2.31 -1.93 -7.02
C VAL A 226 0.81 -1.62 -6.99
N LEU A 227 0.40 -0.55 -6.27
CA LEU A 227 -0.98 -0.07 -6.27
C LEU A 227 -1.42 0.33 -7.68
N GLY A 228 -0.56 1.03 -8.43
CA GLY A 228 -0.81 1.39 -9.83
C GLY A 228 -1.03 0.19 -10.75
N ILE A 229 -0.25 -0.88 -10.55
CA ILE A 229 -0.47 -2.16 -11.25
C ILE A 229 -1.83 -2.74 -10.89
N GLY A 230 -2.22 -2.71 -9.61
CA GLY A 230 -3.51 -3.20 -9.13
C GLY A 230 -4.70 -2.41 -9.70
N VAL A 231 -4.58 -1.09 -9.71
CA VAL A 231 -5.59 -0.21 -10.32
C VAL A 231 -5.71 -0.46 -11.82
N ALA A 232 -4.60 -0.74 -12.50
CA ALA A 232 -4.62 -1.10 -13.92
C ALA A 232 -5.32 -2.44 -14.16
N VAL A 233 -5.14 -3.42 -13.28
CA VAL A 233 -5.87 -4.70 -13.31
C VAL A 233 -7.38 -4.48 -13.20
N LEU A 234 -7.81 -3.63 -12.26
CA LEU A 234 -9.24 -3.33 -12.03
C LEU A 234 -9.86 -2.51 -13.16
N SER A 235 -9.10 -1.59 -13.77
CA SER A 235 -9.61 -0.66 -14.78
C SER A 235 -9.41 -1.11 -16.23
N GLY A 236 -8.67 -2.19 -16.47
CA GLY A 236 -8.27 -2.62 -17.81
C GLY A 236 -7.30 -1.67 -18.53
N ARG A 237 -6.75 -0.67 -17.81
CA ARG A 237 -5.82 0.32 -18.37
C ARG A 237 -4.38 -0.21 -18.39
N ARG A 238 -3.49 0.53 -19.05
CA ARG A 238 -2.05 0.21 -19.08
C ARG A 238 -1.44 0.42 -17.68
N ALA A 239 -0.75 -0.59 -17.16
CA ALA A 239 -0.12 -0.55 -15.82
C ALA A 239 0.83 0.65 -15.66
N ARG A 240 1.65 0.95 -16.67
CA ARG A 240 2.56 2.10 -16.67
C ARG A 240 1.82 3.41 -16.44
N THR A 241 0.70 3.64 -17.12
CA THR A 241 -0.07 4.89 -17.00
C THR A 241 -0.64 5.04 -15.58
N CYS A 242 -1.22 3.97 -15.02
CA CYS A 242 -1.76 4.02 -13.66
C CYS A 242 -0.67 4.20 -12.62
N ALA A 243 0.48 3.52 -12.77
CA ALA A 243 1.60 3.65 -11.85
C ALA A 243 2.20 5.06 -11.87
N VAL A 244 2.46 5.62 -13.06
CA VAL A 244 2.95 7.00 -13.19
C VAL A 244 1.98 7.99 -12.53
N TRP A 245 0.68 7.82 -12.74
CA TRP A 245 -0.34 8.70 -12.14
C TRP A 245 -0.30 8.67 -10.61
N ILE A 246 -0.28 7.47 -10.01
CA ILE A 246 -0.27 7.32 -8.54
C ILE A 246 1.05 7.83 -7.96
N VAL A 247 2.19 7.54 -8.60
CA VAL A 247 3.50 8.07 -8.18
C VAL A 247 3.53 9.59 -8.27
N SER A 248 2.97 10.19 -9.35
CA SER A 248 2.91 11.64 -9.49
C SER A 248 2.06 12.29 -8.40
N VAL A 249 0.93 11.67 -8.02
CA VAL A 249 0.11 12.15 -6.89
C VAL A 249 0.90 12.08 -5.58
N TYR A 250 1.60 10.99 -5.32
CA TYR A 250 2.43 10.84 -4.13
C TYR A 250 3.54 11.90 -4.06
N VAL A 251 4.29 12.10 -5.15
CA VAL A 251 5.37 13.09 -5.22
C VAL A 251 4.80 14.51 -5.08
N GLY A 252 3.65 14.79 -5.70
CA GLY A 252 2.95 16.06 -5.54
C GLY A 252 2.54 16.35 -4.08
N LEU A 253 2.02 15.34 -3.37
CA LEU A 253 1.71 15.47 -1.94
C LEU A 253 2.97 15.69 -1.10
N ALA A 254 4.07 15.02 -1.40
CA ALA A 254 5.36 15.22 -0.73
C ALA A 254 5.89 16.65 -0.93
N LEU A 255 5.76 17.21 -2.14
CA LEU A 255 6.10 18.61 -2.43
C LEU A 255 5.24 19.59 -1.64
N VAL A 256 3.93 19.37 -1.59
CA VAL A 256 3.02 20.22 -0.82
C VAL A 256 3.35 20.15 0.68
N ALA A 257 3.59 18.96 1.21
CA ALA A 257 3.99 18.80 2.61
C ALA A 257 5.31 19.53 2.93
N ALA A 258 6.32 19.39 2.05
CA ALA A 258 7.59 20.09 2.22
C ALA A 258 7.43 21.63 2.15
N ALA A 259 6.57 22.14 1.25
CA ALA A 259 6.29 23.57 1.13
C ALA A 259 5.57 24.11 2.37
N VAL A 260 4.58 23.38 2.91
CA VAL A 260 3.88 23.76 4.14
C VAL A 260 4.85 23.80 5.34
N MET A 261 5.71 22.80 5.49
CA MET A 261 6.74 22.81 6.55
C MET A 261 7.77 23.95 6.38
N ALA A 262 8.08 24.34 5.14
CA ALA A 262 8.98 25.45 4.88
C ALA A 262 8.33 26.83 5.18
N SER A 263 7.01 26.94 5.05
CA SER A 263 6.29 28.19 5.35
C SER A 263 5.97 28.37 6.85
N ALA A 264 6.07 27.30 7.64
CA ALA A 264 5.81 27.31 9.08
C ALA A 264 7.08 27.50 9.93
N ALA A 265 8.25 27.41 9.32
CA ALA A 265 9.56 27.63 9.94
C ALA A 265 10.07 29.04 9.67
#